data_ba4108727c5f061fd81274643fd4d257
#
_entry.id   ba4108727c5f061fd81274643fd4d257
#
_cell.length_a   1.000
_cell.length_b   1.000
_cell.length_c   1.000
_cell.angle_alpha   90.00
_cell.angle_beta   90.00
_cell.angle_gamma   90.00
#
_symmetry.space_group_name_H-M   'P 1'
#
loop_
_entity.id
_entity.type
_entity.pdbx_description
1 polymer ?
#
loop_
_entity_poly.entity_id
_entity_poly.type
_entity_poly.pdbx_seq_one_letter_code
_entity_poly.pdbx_strand_id
1 'polypeptide(L)'
;MDERTREYLRGRFGDFYRRSDLTPPPDANEREWGFIPWTEGPGTTMVRHRSLLDLGALEEFLGRKRPRHVYFSAGRYDDPGANTMGEKGWRSSDLVFDLDADHLPSVTLGEDSYAEMLAKCKDALLRLLDFLTDDFGF
;
A
#
# COMPACT_ATOMS: atom_id res chain seq x y z
N MET A 1 -4.37 -18.82 -13.61
CA MET A 1 -3.36 -18.22 -14.56
C MET A 1 -2.36 -19.31 -14.83
N ASP A 2 -2.06 -19.59 -16.08
CA ASP A 2 -1.06 -20.60 -16.47
C ASP A 2 0.37 -20.15 -16.11
N GLU A 3 1.29 -21.11 -16.06
CA GLU A 3 2.69 -20.87 -15.67
C GLU A 3 3.42 -19.91 -16.61
N ARG A 4 3.20 -20.04 -17.91
CA ARG A 4 3.85 -19.19 -18.93
C ARG A 4 3.46 -17.72 -18.78
N THR A 5 2.17 -17.47 -18.59
CA THR A 5 1.64 -16.11 -18.35
C THR A 5 2.19 -15.55 -17.03
N ARG A 6 2.25 -16.36 -15.99
CA ARG A 6 2.80 -15.95 -14.69
C ARG A 6 4.27 -15.53 -14.79
N GLU A 7 5.12 -16.35 -15.42
CA GLU A 7 6.54 -16.04 -15.61
C GLU A 7 6.75 -14.81 -16.50
N TYR A 8 5.95 -14.66 -17.55
CA TYR A 8 5.98 -13.45 -18.38
C TYR A 8 5.67 -12.20 -17.56
N LEU A 9 4.58 -12.20 -16.80
CA LEU A 9 4.20 -11.07 -15.95
C LEU A 9 5.25 -10.80 -14.87
N ARG A 10 5.76 -11.83 -14.21
CA ARG A 10 6.83 -11.71 -13.22
C ARG A 10 8.09 -11.07 -13.81
N GLY A 11 8.43 -11.42 -15.05
CA GLY A 11 9.50 -10.77 -15.80
C GLY A 11 9.24 -9.28 -16.01
N ARG A 12 8.03 -8.91 -16.47
CA ARG A 12 7.62 -7.52 -16.69
C ARG A 12 7.65 -6.68 -15.41
N PHE A 13 7.17 -7.24 -14.28
CA PHE A 13 7.27 -6.58 -12.98
C PHE A 13 8.72 -6.41 -12.53
N GLY A 14 9.56 -7.41 -12.74
CA GLY A 14 11.00 -7.28 -12.46
C GLY A 14 11.67 -6.19 -13.29
N ASP A 15 11.28 -6.04 -14.57
CA ASP A 15 11.76 -4.95 -15.43
C ASP A 15 11.28 -3.59 -14.94
N PHE A 16 10.02 -3.50 -14.51
CA PHE A 16 9.45 -2.28 -13.92
C PHE A 16 10.23 -1.87 -12.67
N TYR A 17 10.40 -2.77 -11.71
CA TYR A 17 11.12 -2.46 -10.47
C TYR A 17 12.57 -2.00 -10.70
N ARG A 18 13.27 -2.57 -11.70
CA ARG A 18 14.65 -2.15 -12.02
C ARG A 18 14.76 -0.79 -12.70
N ARG A 19 13.68 -0.34 -13.36
CA ARG A 19 13.69 0.92 -14.14
C ARG A 19 12.99 2.06 -13.42
N SER A 20 12.20 1.74 -12.39
CA SER A 20 11.48 2.75 -11.62
C SER A 20 12.42 3.48 -10.70
N ASP A 21 12.22 4.78 -10.60
CA ASP A 21 12.81 5.60 -9.55
C ASP A 21 12.02 5.35 -8.26
N LEU A 22 12.62 4.55 -7.37
CA LEU A 22 11.97 4.13 -6.14
C LEU A 22 12.21 5.16 -5.05
N THR A 23 11.14 5.68 -4.51
CA THR A 23 11.17 6.56 -3.34
C THR A 23 10.51 5.84 -2.16
N PRO A 24 11.28 5.30 -1.21
CA PRO A 24 10.73 4.68 -0.03
C PRO A 24 10.06 5.74 0.86
N PRO A 25 9.09 5.35 1.68
CA PRO A 25 8.53 6.25 2.67
C PRO A 25 9.61 6.68 3.68
N PRO A 26 9.44 7.86 4.31
CA PRO A 26 10.24 8.20 5.47
C PRO A 26 10.20 7.08 6.51
N ASP A 27 11.29 6.87 7.24
CA ASP A 27 11.40 5.86 8.28
C ASP A 27 11.07 4.43 7.79
N ALA A 28 11.53 4.09 6.58
CA ALA A 28 11.29 2.79 5.96
C ALA A 28 11.73 1.59 6.84
N ASN A 29 12.79 1.79 7.63
CA ASN A 29 13.33 0.82 8.59
C ASN A 29 12.47 0.63 9.85
N GLU A 30 11.56 1.57 10.14
CA GLU A 30 10.62 1.48 11.27
C GLU A 30 9.26 0.91 10.85
N ARG A 31 9.07 0.63 9.56
CA ARG A 31 7.79 0.16 9.02
C ARG A 31 7.80 -1.34 8.75
N GLU A 32 6.67 -1.97 9.00
CA GLU A 32 6.44 -3.33 8.52
C GLU A 32 6.25 -3.32 7.01
N TRP A 33 6.95 -4.20 6.33
CA TRP A 33 6.78 -4.45 4.90
C TRP A 33 6.07 -5.78 4.66
N GLY A 34 5.22 -5.77 3.64
CA GLY A 34 4.53 -6.95 3.18
C GLY A 34 4.54 -7.04 1.66
N PHE A 35 4.41 -8.23 1.13
CA PHE A 35 4.34 -8.43 -0.31
C PHE A 35 3.46 -9.61 -0.70
N ILE A 36 2.91 -9.55 -1.91
CA ILE A 36 2.17 -10.65 -2.50
C ILE A 36 3.05 -11.27 -3.60
N PRO A 37 3.49 -12.51 -3.43
CA PRO A 37 4.25 -13.22 -4.44
C PRO A 37 3.35 -13.68 -5.60
N TRP A 38 3.99 -14.11 -6.69
CA TRP A 38 3.34 -14.85 -7.76
C TRP A 38 3.19 -16.32 -7.33
N THR A 39 2.01 -16.70 -6.86
CA THR A 39 1.70 -18.06 -6.40
C THR A 39 0.84 -18.80 -7.41
N GLU A 40 0.86 -20.14 -7.31
CA GLU A 40 -0.08 -21.02 -8.02
C GLU A 40 -1.39 -21.11 -7.25
N GLY A 41 -2.49 -21.22 -8.01
CA GLY A 41 -3.83 -21.39 -7.43
C GLY A 41 -4.61 -20.10 -7.21
N PRO A 42 -5.83 -20.20 -6.68
CA PRO A 42 -6.78 -19.09 -6.56
C PRO A 42 -6.54 -18.19 -5.35
N GLY A 43 -5.58 -18.49 -4.50
CA GLY A 43 -5.33 -17.72 -3.28
C GLY A 43 -4.30 -16.61 -3.48
N THR A 44 -4.53 -15.48 -2.82
CA THR A 44 -3.56 -14.40 -2.69
C THR A 44 -3.12 -14.33 -1.24
N THR A 45 -1.91 -14.81 -0.94
CA THR A 45 -1.37 -14.76 0.42
C THR A 45 -0.33 -13.64 0.50
N MET A 46 -0.56 -12.70 1.40
CA MET A 46 0.43 -11.68 1.73
C MET A 46 1.48 -12.26 2.67
N VAL A 47 2.73 -12.14 2.31
CA VAL A 47 3.86 -12.39 3.22
C VAL A 47 4.12 -11.10 3.98
N ARG A 48 4.02 -11.14 5.31
CA ARG A 48 4.15 -10.00 6.22
C ARG A 48 5.42 -10.09 7.06
N HIS A 49 5.55 -9.19 8.03
CA HIS A 49 6.60 -9.17 9.05
C HIS A 49 8.01 -9.05 8.43
N ARG A 50 8.16 -8.15 7.47
CA ARG A 50 9.45 -7.83 6.87
C ARG A 50 9.94 -6.48 7.35
N SER A 51 11.22 -6.44 7.69
CA SER A 51 11.95 -5.21 7.95
C SER A 51 12.89 -4.96 6.78
N LEU A 52 12.90 -3.77 6.24
CA LEU A 52 13.83 -3.32 5.20
C LEU A 52 14.57 -2.09 5.73
N LEU A 53 15.89 -2.15 5.74
CA LEU A 53 16.71 -1.16 6.42
C LEU A 53 16.76 0.18 5.67
N ASP A 54 16.80 0.13 4.34
CA ASP A 54 16.99 1.30 3.49
C ASP A 54 16.53 1.04 2.05
N LEU A 55 16.74 2.01 1.18
CA LEU A 55 16.42 1.91 -0.25
C LEU A 55 17.16 0.76 -0.93
N GLY A 56 18.44 0.55 -0.61
CA GLY A 56 19.24 -0.52 -1.21
C GLY A 56 18.67 -1.90 -0.88
N ALA A 57 18.24 -2.12 0.37
CA ALA A 57 17.56 -3.33 0.80
C ALA A 57 16.21 -3.54 0.07
N LEU A 58 15.47 -2.46 -0.17
CA LEU A 58 14.22 -2.50 -0.96
C LEU A 58 14.50 -2.87 -2.42
N GLU A 59 15.46 -2.24 -3.06
CA GLU A 59 15.85 -2.52 -4.45
C GLU A 59 16.31 -3.97 -4.64
N GLU A 60 17.18 -4.46 -3.76
CA GLU A 60 17.63 -5.87 -3.75
C GLU A 60 16.43 -6.82 -3.59
N PHE A 61 15.56 -6.54 -2.62
CA PHE A 61 14.37 -7.32 -2.38
C PHE A 61 13.48 -7.39 -3.61
N LEU A 62 13.16 -6.25 -4.22
CA LEU A 62 12.30 -6.16 -5.41
C LEU A 62 12.94 -6.84 -6.62
N GLY A 63 14.23 -6.65 -6.84
CA GLY A 63 14.98 -7.29 -7.93
C GLY A 63 14.99 -8.81 -7.82
N ARG A 64 15.14 -9.34 -6.59
CA ARG A 64 15.19 -10.78 -6.32
C ARG A 64 13.82 -11.44 -6.29
N LYS A 65 12.87 -10.84 -5.57
CA LYS A 65 11.54 -11.44 -5.35
C LYS A 65 10.56 -11.17 -6.49
N ARG A 66 10.66 -10.01 -7.14
CA ARG A 66 9.77 -9.56 -8.23
C ARG A 66 8.31 -9.77 -7.84
N PRO A 67 7.87 -9.25 -6.68
CA PRO A 67 6.54 -9.53 -6.17
C PRO A 67 5.45 -8.93 -7.07
N ARG A 68 4.23 -9.45 -6.92
CA ARG A 68 3.04 -8.90 -7.59
C ARG A 68 2.61 -7.58 -6.99
N HIS A 69 2.67 -7.48 -5.66
CA HIS A 69 2.38 -6.25 -4.92
C HIS A 69 3.36 -6.11 -3.75
N VAL A 70 3.64 -4.86 -3.39
CA VAL A 70 4.44 -4.48 -2.23
C VAL A 70 3.67 -3.46 -1.42
N TYR A 71 3.72 -3.59 -0.11
CA TYR A 71 3.04 -2.73 0.84
C TYR A 71 4.00 -2.37 1.97
N PHE A 72 3.77 -1.23 2.58
CA PHE A 72 4.34 -0.86 3.86
C PHE A 72 3.24 -0.37 4.80
N SER A 73 3.49 -0.49 6.11
CA SER A 73 2.52 -0.06 7.11
C SER A 73 2.48 1.46 7.25
N ALA A 74 1.30 2.01 7.53
CA ALA A 74 1.19 3.36 8.04
C ALA A 74 1.83 3.49 9.43
N GLY A 75 1.82 2.41 10.23
CA GLY A 75 2.43 2.36 11.56
C GLY A 75 3.95 2.26 11.50
N ARG A 76 4.59 2.83 12.54
CA ARG A 76 6.02 2.70 12.85
C ARG A 76 6.17 1.89 14.13
N TYR A 77 7.20 1.06 14.17
CA TYR A 77 7.44 0.06 15.21
C TYR A 77 8.90 0.04 15.64
N ASP A 78 9.15 -0.39 16.88
CA ASP A 78 10.51 -0.64 17.38
C ASP A 78 11.15 -1.85 16.68
N ASP A 79 10.37 -2.92 16.48
CA ASP A 79 10.76 -4.11 15.70
C ASP A 79 9.68 -4.45 14.66
N PRO A 80 9.69 -3.83 13.47
CA PRO A 80 8.70 -4.11 12.43
C PRO A 80 8.74 -5.55 11.92
N GLY A 81 9.85 -6.28 12.11
CA GLY A 81 10.03 -7.67 11.71
C GLY A 81 9.44 -8.70 12.68
N ALA A 82 9.08 -8.32 13.89
CA ALA A 82 8.50 -9.23 14.88
C ALA A 82 7.20 -9.88 14.39
N ASN A 83 6.92 -11.10 14.88
CA ASN A 83 5.81 -11.91 14.38
C ASN A 83 4.44 -11.47 14.89
N THR A 84 4.37 -10.84 16.05
CA THR A 84 3.12 -10.38 16.66
C THR A 84 3.11 -8.87 16.84
N MET A 85 1.92 -8.28 16.85
CA MET A 85 1.76 -6.84 17.05
C MET A 85 2.29 -6.37 18.41
N GLY A 86 2.16 -7.19 19.46
CA GLY A 86 2.67 -6.87 20.79
C GLY A 86 4.19 -6.80 20.82
N GLU A 87 4.87 -7.70 20.10
CA GLU A 87 6.33 -7.73 20.03
C GLU A 87 6.92 -6.61 19.17
N LYS A 88 6.13 -6.09 18.20
CA LYS A 88 6.58 -5.02 17.32
C LYS A 88 6.86 -3.70 18.05
N GLY A 89 6.17 -3.41 19.15
CA GLY A 89 6.29 -2.15 19.83
C GLY A 89 5.80 -0.98 18.98
N TRP A 90 4.48 -0.75 18.93
CA TRP A 90 3.91 0.36 18.16
C TRP A 90 4.36 1.72 18.73
N ARG A 91 4.83 2.61 17.87
CA ARG A 91 5.33 3.95 18.22
C ARG A 91 4.41 5.06 17.76
N SER A 92 4.03 5.03 16.51
CA SER A 92 3.21 6.07 15.88
C SER A 92 2.59 5.55 14.60
N SER A 93 1.75 6.35 13.96
CA SER A 93 1.20 6.05 12.64
C SER A 93 1.05 7.32 11.82
N ASP A 94 1.16 7.19 10.51
CA ASP A 94 0.68 8.22 9.60
C ASP A 94 -0.84 8.33 9.73
N LEU A 95 -1.36 9.52 9.57
CA LEU A 95 -2.79 9.74 9.42
C LEU A 95 -3.17 9.43 7.96
N VAL A 96 -3.96 8.41 7.76
CA VAL A 96 -4.38 7.94 6.43
C VAL A 96 -5.89 7.99 6.33
N PHE A 97 -6.40 8.62 5.29
CA PHE A 97 -7.81 8.63 4.93
C PHE A 97 -8.01 7.88 3.62
N ASP A 98 -8.95 6.95 3.62
CA ASP A 98 -9.40 6.23 2.42
C ASP A 98 -10.84 6.64 2.12
N LEU A 99 -11.03 7.28 0.97
CA LEU A 99 -12.33 7.78 0.54
C LEU A 99 -12.87 6.93 -0.60
N ASP A 100 -13.66 5.95 -0.26
CA ASP A 100 -14.34 5.08 -1.21
C ASP A 100 -15.69 5.68 -1.62
N ALA A 101 -15.85 5.92 -2.92
CA ALA A 101 -17.04 6.57 -3.46
C ALA A 101 -18.33 5.78 -3.17
N ASP A 102 -18.26 4.46 -3.20
CA ASP A 102 -19.39 3.55 -2.92
C ASP A 102 -19.81 3.49 -1.45
N HIS A 103 -18.98 4.01 -0.55
CA HIS A 103 -19.27 4.13 0.87
C HIS A 103 -19.76 5.54 1.29
N LEU A 104 -19.80 6.51 0.37
CA LEU A 104 -20.30 7.85 0.67
C LEU A 104 -21.83 7.85 0.80
N PRO A 105 -22.40 8.47 1.86
CA PRO A 105 -23.87 8.55 2.05
C PRO A 105 -24.61 9.24 0.91
N SER A 106 -23.91 10.08 0.13
CA SER A 106 -24.45 10.82 -1.00
C SER A 106 -24.43 10.03 -2.31
N VAL A 107 -23.91 8.83 -2.33
CA VAL A 107 -23.79 7.97 -3.52
C VAL A 107 -24.86 6.88 -3.50
N THR A 108 -25.55 6.70 -4.63
CA THR A 108 -26.50 5.60 -4.83
C THR A 108 -25.95 4.66 -5.89
N LEU A 109 -25.51 3.46 -5.44
CA LEU A 109 -24.97 2.44 -6.35
C LEU A 109 -26.04 2.01 -7.38
N GLY A 110 -25.64 2.01 -8.64
CA GLY A 110 -26.51 1.65 -9.76
C GLY A 110 -27.35 2.80 -10.32
N GLU A 111 -27.42 3.94 -9.64
CA GLU A 111 -28.06 5.17 -10.12
C GLU A 111 -27.03 6.22 -10.54
N ASP A 112 -26.01 6.45 -9.69
CA ASP A 112 -24.93 7.36 -10.00
C ASP A 112 -23.98 6.77 -11.06
N SER A 113 -23.63 7.55 -12.05
CA SER A 113 -22.54 7.22 -12.98
C SER A 113 -21.19 7.29 -12.29
N TYR A 114 -20.16 6.65 -12.86
CA TYR A 114 -18.78 6.71 -12.34
C TYR A 114 -18.29 8.17 -12.18
N ALA A 115 -18.60 9.03 -13.14
CA ALA A 115 -18.22 10.44 -13.10
C ALA A 115 -18.88 11.20 -11.94
N GLU A 116 -20.16 10.93 -11.67
CA GLU A 116 -20.88 11.51 -10.53
C GLU A 116 -20.33 11.00 -9.19
N MET A 117 -20.08 9.71 -9.06
CA MET A 117 -19.43 9.15 -7.87
C MET A 117 -18.07 9.78 -7.61
N LEU A 118 -17.25 9.96 -8.66
CA LEU A 118 -15.94 10.59 -8.54
C LEU A 118 -16.03 12.06 -8.14
N ALA A 119 -17.00 12.81 -8.66
CA ALA A 119 -17.27 14.20 -8.27
C ALA A 119 -17.65 14.30 -6.79
N LYS A 120 -18.55 13.42 -6.32
CA LYS A 120 -18.97 13.35 -4.91
C LYS A 120 -17.81 13.00 -3.97
N CYS A 121 -16.94 12.08 -4.41
CA CYS A 121 -15.72 11.72 -3.68
C CYS A 121 -14.75 12.91 -3.58
N LYS A 122 -14.57 13.66 -4.66
CA LYS A 122 -13.77 14.89 -4.66
C LYS A 122 -14.33 15.94 -3.70
N ASP A 123 -15.65 16.16 -3.68
CA ASP A 123 -16.27 17.10 -2.77
C ASP A 123 -16.09 16.68 -1.30
N ALA A 124 -16.15 15.38 -1.01
CA ALA A 124 -15.86 14.85 0.33
C ALA A 124 -14.40 15.09 0.72
N LEU A 125 -13.47 14.87 -0.21
CA LEU A 125 -12.04 15.14 0.00
C LEU A 125 -11.80 16.63 0.32
N LEU A 126 -12.37 17.55 -0.45
CA LEU A 126 -12.20 18.99 -0.24
C LEU A 126 -12.71 19.40 1.15
N ARG A 127 -13.87 18.93 1.56
CA ARG A 127 -14.39 19.17 2.92
C ARG A 127 -13.51 18.59 4.03
N LEU A 128 -12.92 17.42 3.79
CA LEU A 128 -11.95 16.85 4.74
C LEU A 128 -10.69 17.72 4.83
N LEU A 129 -10.17 18.22 3.72
CA LEU A 129 -9.00 19.11 3.70
C LEU A 129 -9.29 20.43 4.41
N ASP A 130 -10.45 21.05 4.15
CA ASP A 130 -10.86 22.27 4.85
C ASP A 130 -10.95 22.03 6.36
N PHE A 131 -11.58 20.94 6.79
CA PHE A 131 -11.68 20.57 8.20
C PHE A 131 -10.29 20.35 8.85
N LEU A 132 -9.40 19.64 8.18
CA LEU A 132 -8.05 19.38 8.70
C LEU A 132 -7.24 20.69 8.80
N THR A 133 -7.40 21.60 7.84
CA THR A 133 -6.70 22.89 7.84
C THR A 133 -7.26 23.83 8.88
N ASP A 134 -8.58 23.98 8.95
CA ASP A 134 -9.24 24.99 9.80
C ASP A 134 -9.25 24.60 11.28
N ASP A 135 -9.47 23.30 11.58
CA ASP A 135 -9.60 22.82 12.97
C ASP A 135 -8.30 22.27 13.55
N PHE A 136 -7.39 21.75 12.75
CA PHE A 136 -6.14 21.15 13.23
C PHE A 136 -4.87 21.85 12.73
N GLY A 137 -4.96 22.76 11.77
CA GLY A 137 -3.83 23.52 11.26
C GLY A 137 -2.80 22.71 10.44
N PHE A 138 -3.28 21.66 9.73
CA PHE A 138 -2.46 20.87 8.82
C PHE A 138 -2.20 21.59 7.50
#